data_11b5afbb5e2f527bac048a18ecbfae6a
#
_entry.id   11b5afbb5e2f527bac048a18ecbfae6a
#
_cell.length_a   1.000
_cell.length_b   1.000
_cell.length_c   1.000
_cell.angle_alpha   90.00
_cell.angle_beta   90.00
_cell.angle_gamma   90.00
#
_symmetry.space_group_name_H-M   'P 1'
#
loop_
_entity.id
_entity.type
_entity.pdbx_description
1 polymer ?
#
loop_
_entity_poly.entity_id
_entity_poly.type
_entity_poly.pdbx_seq_one_letter_code
_entity_poly.pdbx_strand_id
1 'polypeptide(L)'
;TYEEIQPFMDKIHSQHKALKKSSKMRQEFTANVSHELKTPLASISGYAELIETGMAKEGDIQHFASEIHKSANRLLSLINDIIELSQLDVMDHQLSTTNVSLNEEVVSCVDMLQMNAEKHNITIATDIIEKDCIIKANQEMIQEVIYNLCDNAIRYNKPEGHVWASVFKKDDNIILQVKDDGIGIPEDDLNRIFERFYRVDKARSKKTGGTGLGLAIVKHIAEQHEAEIQIDSTLGEGTTISIIFKTMNK
;
A
#
# COMPACT_ATOMS: atom_id res chain seq x y z
N THR A 1 -3.30 7.01 49.51
CA THR A 1 -4.52 7.85 49.39
C THR A 1 -5.17 7.66 48.03
N TYR A 2 -6.44 8.08 47.89
CA TYR A 2 -7.17 7.92 46.61
C TYR A 2 -6.45 8.63 45.43
N GLU A 3 -5.82 9.76 45.68
CA GLU A 3 -5.03 10.52 44.70
C GLU A 3 -3.77 9.79 44.20
N GLU A 4 -3.15 8.94 45.02
CA GLU A 4 -1.97 8.17 44.63
C GLU A 4 -2.34 6.95 43.76
N ILE A 5 -3.56 6.44 43.85
CA ILE A 5 -4.04 5.27 43.09
C ILE A 5 -4.59 5.69 41.72
N GLN A 6 -5.14 6.91 41.61
CA GLN A 6 -5.76 7.41 40.38
C GLN A 6 -4.86 7.29 39.13
N PRO A 7 -3.58 7.70 39.14
CA PRO A 7 -2.69 7.56 37.98
C PRO A 7 -2.49 6.09 37.54
N PHE A 8 -2.48 5.16 38.50
CA PHE A 8 -2.38 3.73 38.18
C PHE A 8 -3.67 3.19 37.54
N MET A 9 -4.83 3.63 38.02
CA MET A 9 -6.12 3.28 37.46
C MET A 9 -6.25 3.81 36.03
N ASP A 10 -5.86 5.05 35.80
CA ASP A 10 -5.88 5.68 34.47
C ASP A 10 -4.92 4.95 33.50
N LYS A 11 -3.75 4.56 33.97
CA LYS A 11 -2.79 3.76 33.19
C LYS A 11 -3.32 2.38 32.86
N ILE A 12 -3.95 1.68 33.81
CA ILE A 12 -4.59 0.38 33.59
C ILE A 12 -5.74 0.51 32.59
N HIS A 13 -6.58 1.54 32.72
CA HIS A 13 -7.68 1.80 31.79
C HIS A 13 -7.18 2.09 30.37
N SER A 14 -6.14 2.89 30.23
CA SER A 14 -5.53 3.19 28.93
C SER A 14 -4.92 1.94 28.28
N GLN A 15 -4.19 1.13 29.06
CA GLN A 15 -3.63 -0.15 28.60
C GLN A 15 -4.73 -1.15 28.21
N HIS A 16 -5.78 -1.28 29.02
CA HIS A 16 -6.92 -2.15 28.69
C HIS A 16 -7.64 -1.72 27.43
N LYS A 17 -7.83 -0.41 27.22
CA LYS A 17 -8.42 0.16 26.00
C LYS A 17 -7.53 -0.11 24.78
N ALA A 18 -6.22 0.03 24.91
CA ALA A 18 -5.26 -0.26 23.84
C ALA A 18 -5.26 -1.76 23.47
N LEU A 19 -5.25 -2.64 24.49
CA LEU A 19 -5.30 -4.09 24.31
C LEU A 19 -6.60 -4.54 23.62
N LYS A 20 -7.73 -3.97 24.01
CA LYS A 20 -9.03 -4.26 23.41
C LYS A 20 -9.12 -3.78 21.96
N LYS A 21 -8.53 -2.61 21.65
CA LYS A 21 -8.41 -2.08 20.29
C LYS A 21 -7.52 -3.00 19.43
N SER A 22 -6.37 -3.42 19.95
CA SER A 22 -5.46 -4.34 19.25
C SER A 22 -6.12 -5.70 18.97
N SER A 23 -6.81 -6.28 19.97
CA SER A 23 -7.53 -7.55 19.80
C SER A 23 -8.62 -7.46 18.74
N LYS A 24 -9.39 -6.34 18.74
CA LYS A 24 -10.42 -6.10 17.72
C LYS A 24 -9.82 -5.98 16.32
N MET A 25 -8.74 -5.21 16.16
CA MET A 25 -8.05 -5.06 14.87
C MET A 25 -7.53 -6.41 14.35
N ARG A 26 -6.98 -7.25 15.23
CA ARG A 26 -6.52 -8.60 14.88
C ARG A 26 -7.65 -9.51 14.42
N GLN A 27 -8.80 -9.44 15.09
CA GLN A 27 -9.99 -10.22 14.72
C GLN A 27 -10.56 -9.76 13.38
N GLU A 28 -10.68 -8.46 13.14
CA GLU A 28 -11.11 -7.87 11.87
C GLU A 28 -10.13 -8.22 10.74
N PHE A 29 -8.82 -8.18 11.00
CA PHE A 29 -7.80 -8.59 10.04
C PHE A 29 -7.99 -10.04 9.62
N THR A 30 -8.11 -10.99 10.57
CA THR A 30 -8.30 -12.42 10.27
C THR A 30 -9.59 -12.67 9.49
N ALA A 31 -10.68 -11.99 9.82
CA ALA A 31 -11.95 -12.09 9.10
C ALA A 31 -11.83 -11.57 7.66
N ASN A 32 -11.18 -10.41 7.47
CA ASN A 32 -10.97 -9.80 6.16
C ASN A 32 -10.05 -10.67 5.28
N VAL A 33 -8.94 -11.20 5.83
CA VAL A 33 -8.04 -12.15 5.14
C VAL A 33 -8.85 -13.34 4.63
N SER A 34 -9.64 -13.96 5.49
CA SER A 34 -10.44 -15.13 5.11
C SER A 34 -11.44 -14.82 4.00
N HIS A 35 -12.04 -13.64 4.02
CA HIS A 35 -13.00 -13.21 3.00
C HIS A 35 -12.31 -12.90 1.65
N GLU A 36 -11.18 -12.16 1.69
CA GLU A 36 -10.44 -11.76 0.48
C GLU A 36 -9.73 -12.95 -0.19
N LEU A 37 -9.37 -14.01 0.56
CA LEU A 37 -8.84 -15.26 0.02
C LEU A 37 -9.95 -16.14 -0.62
N LYS A 38 -11.13 -16.19 0.00
CA LYS A 38 -12.26 -17.02 -0.50
C LYS A 38 -12.73 -16.59 -1.88
N THR A 39 -12.79 -15.30 -2.16
CA THR A 39 -13.34 -14.77 -3.41
C THR A 39 -12.57 -15.24 -4.65
N PRO A 40 -11.24 -15.02 -4.78
CA PRO A 40 -10.48 -15.50 -5.93
C PRO A 40 -10.44 -17.03 -6.00
N LEU A 41 -10.38 -17.72 -4.86
CA LEU A 41 -10.39 -19.18 -4.81
C LEU A 41 -11.71 -19.76 -5.37
N ALA A 42 -12.85 -19.17 -5.02
CA ALA A 42 -14.16 -19.58 -5.56
C ALA A 42 -14.24 -19.33 -7.08
N SER A 43 -13.66 -18.23 -7.58
CA SER A 43 -13.59 -17.97 -9.03
C SER A 43 -12.74 -19.01 -9.74
N ILE A 44 -11.56 -19.34 -9.22
CA ILE A 44 -10.68 -20.38 -9.78
C ILE A 44 -11.43 -21.72 -9.83
N SER A 45 -12.02 -22.14 -8.69
CA SER A 45 -12.74 -23.41 -8.60
C SER A 45 -13.93 -23.46 -9.54
N GLY A 46 -14.74 -22.40 -9.61
CA GLY A 46 -15.93 -22.37 -10.46
C GLY A 46 -15.62 -22.41 -11.96
N TYR A 47 -14.63 -21.64 -12.43
CA TYR A 47 -14.23 -21.70 -13.84
C TYR A 47 -13.55 -23.04 -14.21
N ALA A 48 -12.75 -23.61 -13.29
CA ALA A 48 -12.14 -24.91 -13.48
C ALA A 48 -13.21 -26.04 -13.60
N GLU A 49 -14.23 -26.02 -12.74
CA GLU A 49 -15.35 -26.94 -12.77
C GLU A 49 -16.16 -26.86 -14.07
N LEU A 50 -16.42 -25.65 -14.58
CA LEU A 50 -17.10 -25.44 -15.85
C LEU A 50 -16.31 -26.03 -17.03
N ILE A 51 -14.99 -25.97 -17.00
CA ILE A 51 -14.12 -26.60 -18.00
C ILE A 51 -14.14 -28.13 -17.86
N GLU A 52 -13.97 -28.65 -16.63
CA GLU A 52 -13.87 -30.06 -16.31
C GLU A 52 -15.15 -30.81 -16.67
N THR A 53 -16.31 -30.22 -16.37
CA THR A 53 -17.63 -30.83 -16.65
C THR A 53 -18.09 -30.70 -18.09
N GLY A 54 -17.30 -30.04 -18.95
CA GLY A 54 -17.66 -29.81 -20.35
C GLY A 54 -18.81 -28.83 -20.57
N MET A 55 -19.17 -28.04 -19.53
CA MET A 55 -20.17 -26.99 -19.66
C MET A 55 -19.62 -25.74 -20.36
N ALA A 56 -18.30 -25.59 -20.45
CA ALA A 56 -17.64 -24.56 -21.21
C ALA A 56 -17.77 -24.84 -22.72
N LYS A 57 -18.27 -23.89 -23.48
CA LYS A 57 -18.24 -23.95 -24.95
C LYS A 57 -16.79 -23.76 -25.42
N GLU A 58 -16.49 -24.22 -26.62
CA GLU A 58 -15.13 -24.18 -27.19
C GLU A 58 -14.54 -22.74 -27.20
N GLY A 59 -15.37 -21.71 -27.41
CA GLY A 59 -14.99 -20.31 -27.35
C GLY A 59 -14.80 -19.72 -25.93
N ASP A 60 -15.32 -20.37 -24.89
CA ASP A 60 -15.30 -19.89 -23.52
C ASP A 60 -14.05 -20.33 -22.73
N ILE A 61 -13.39 -21.42 -23.18
CA ILE A 61 -12.25 -22.04 -22.48
C ILE A 61 -11.11 -21.03 -22.27
N GLN A 62 -10.77 -20.26 -23.31
CA GLN A 62 -9.70 -19.27 -23.23
C GLN A 62 -10.06 -18.12 -22.27
N HIS A 63 -11.32 -17.72 -22.26
CA HIS A 63 -11.83 -16.71 -21.32
C HIS A 63 -11.74 -17.24 -19.87
N PHE A 64 -12.22 -18.45 -19.62
CA PHE A 64 -12.18 -19.07 -18.28
C PHE A 64 -10.74 -19.28 -17.79
N ALA A 65 -9.84 -19.74 -18.66
CA ALA A 65 -8.42 -19.84 -18.34
C ALA A 65 -7.80 -18.49 -17.98
N SER A 66 -8.17 -17.42 -18.69
CA SER A 66 -7.74 -16.05 -18.38
C SER A 66 -8.26 -15.58 -17.01
N GLU A 67 -9.52 -15.86 -16.66
CA GLU A 67 -10.10 -15.47 -15.37
C GLU A 67 -9.50 -16.28 -14.20
N ILE A 68 -9.20 -17.58 -14.43
CA ILE A 68 -8.43 -18.40 -13.46
C ILE A 68 -7.05 -17.78 -13.23
N HIS A 69 -6.33 -17.44 -14.29
CA HIS A 69 -4.99 -16.85 -14.19
C HIS A 69 -5.01 -15.50 -13.44
N LYS A 70 -5.95 -14.61 -13.76
CA LYS A 70 -6.12 -13.33 -13.04
C LYS A 70 -6.42 -13.54 -11.56
N SER A 71 -7.29 -14.50 -11.24
CA SER A 71 -7.67 -14.81 -9.86
C SER A 71 -6.50 -15.41 -9.07
N ALA A 72 -5.69 -16.28 -9.71
CA ALA A 72 -4.49 -16.85 -9.13
C ALA A 72 -3.42 -15.77 -8.84
N ASN A 73 -3.17 -14.88 -9.79
CA ASN A 73 -2.21 -13.76 -9.58
C ASN A 73 -2.66 -12.82 -8.46
N ARG A 74 -3.97 -12.52 -8.40
CA ARG A 74 -4.52 -11.74 -7.29
C ARG A 74 -4.34 -12.42 -5.93
N LEU A 75 -4.53 -13.75 -5.90
CA LEU A 75 -4.34 -14.53 -4.67
C LEU A 75 -2.88 -14.51 -4.22
N LEU A 76 -1.92 -14.66 -5.15
CA LEU A 76 -0.50 -14.58 -4.87
C LEU A 76 -0.10 -13.20 -4.34
N SER A 77 -0.56 -12.13 -4.97
CA SER A 77 -0.32 -10.75 -4.48
C SER A 77 -0.84 -10.59 -3.05
N LEU A 78 -2.07 -11.04 -2.77
CA LEU A 78 -2.65 -10.94 -1.43
C LEU A 78 -1.86 -11.73 -0.38
N ILE A 79 -1.39 -12.93 -0.72
CA ILE A 79 -0.56 -13.76 0.18
C ILE A 79 0.76 -13.04 0.47
N ASN A 80 1.42 -12.47 -0.53
CA ASN A 80 2.68 -11.74 -0.34
C ASN A 80 2.49 -10.54 0.56
N ASP A 81 1.45 -9.72 0.33
CA ASP A 81 1.14 -8.54 1.17
C ASP A 81 0.86 -8.94 2.63
N ILE A 82 0.19 -10.09 2.86
CA ILE A 82 -0.07 -10.61 4.22
C ILE A 82 1.22 -11.06 4.89
N ILE A 83 2.10 -11.77 4.18
CA ILE A 83 3.40 -12.22 4.70
C ILE A 83 4.24 -11.02 5.08
N GLU A 84 4.33 -10.02 4.20
CA GLU A 84 5.06 -8.79 4.43
C GLU A 84 4.54 -8.04 5.66
N LEU A 85 3.23 -7.81 5.73
CA LEU A 85 2.62 -7.14 6.87
C LEU A 85 2.84 -7.91 8.18
N SER A 86 2.85 -9.26 8.13
CA SER A 86 3.15 -10.10 9.30
C SER A 86 4.62 -10.00 9.73
N GLN A 87 5.55 -9.88 8.79
CA GLN A 87 6.97 -9.69 9.07
C GLN A 87 7.21 -8.31 9.69
N LEU A 88 6.58 -7.28 9.15
CA LEU A 88 6.64 -5.92 9.68
C LEU A 88 6.12 -5.84 11.13
N ASP A 89 5.01 -6.52 11.45
CA ASP A 89 4.43 -6.56 12.81
C ASP A 89 5.38 -7.24 13.86
N VAL A 90 6.33 -8.07 13.42
CA VAL A 90 7.28 -8.79 14.30
C VAL A 90 8.61 -8.04 14.44
N MET A 91 9.01 -7.25 13.45
CA MET A 91 10.32 -6.58 13.40
C MET A 91 10.45 -5.34 14.29
N ASP A 92 9.56 -5.12 15.25
CA ASP A 92 9.41 -3.92 16.08
C ASP A 92 10.68 -3.52 16.89
N HIS A 93 11.82 -4.25 16.82
CA HIS A 93 12.98 -3.99 17.69
C HIS A 93 14.38 -3.97 17.06
N GLN A 94 14.57 -4.32 15.77
CA GLN A 94 15.91 -4.24 15.15
C GLN A 94 15.86 -4.00 13.63
N LEU A 95 15.49 -2.79 13.22
CA LEU A 95 15.69 -2.38 11.83
C LEU A 95 17.19 -2.29 11.52
N SER A 96 17.67 -3.17 10.64
CA SER A 96 18.99 -3.00 10.02
C SER A 96 18.91 -1.82 9.05
N THR A 97 19.40 -0.67 9.45
CA THR A 97 19.40 0.54 8.62
C THR A 97 20.77 0.77 8.00
N THR A 98 20.76 1.17 6.73
CA THR A 98 21.93 1.60 5.95
C THR A 98 21.71 3.02 5.41
N ASN A 99 22.74 3.58 4.79
CA ASN A 99 22.56 4.82 4.04
C ASN A 99 21.91 4.49 2.69
N VAL A 100 20.70 4.95 2.47
CA VAL A 100 19.89 4.69 1.26
C VAL A 100 19.74 5.98 0.47
N SER A 101 20.10 5.96 -0.81
CA SER A 101 19.86 7.05 -1.75
C SER A 101 18.44 6.99 -2.29
N LEU A 102 17.55 7.86 -1.81
CA LEU A 102 16.17 7.91 -2.32
C LEU A 102 16.11 8.21 -3.82
N ASN A 103 17.07 8.96 -4.34
CA ASN A 103 17.17 9.26 -5.77
C ASN A 103 17.32 7.99 -6.60
N GLU A 104 18.25 7.11 -6.19
CA GLU A 104 18.51 5.85 -6.90
C GLU A 104 17.33 4.89 -6.79
N GLU A 105 16.72 4.78 -5.62
CA GLU A 105 15.58 3.90 -5.39
C GLU A 105 14.35 4.33 -6.19
N VAL A 106 14.06 5.65 -6.27
CA VAL A 106 12.95 6.17 -7.07
C VAL A 106 13.17 5.92 -8.56
N VAL A 107 14.38 6.18 -9.08
CA VAL A 107 14.68 5.90 -10.50
C VAL A 107 14.52 4.42 -10.81
N SER A 108 15.10 3.54 -10.00
CA SER A 108 15.00 2.09 -10.19
C SER A 108 13.55 1.59 -10.16
N CYS A 109 12.75 2.09 -9.24
CA CYS A 109 11.34 1.71 -9.13
C CYS A 109 10.51 2.21 -10.32
N VAL A 110 10.72 3.45 -10.76
CA VAL A 110 10.02 4.01 -11.92
C VAL A 110 10.38 3.24 -13.19
N ASP A 111 11.65 2.91 -13.41
CA ASP A 111 12.10 2.10 -14.55
C ASP A 111 11.42 0.72 -14.55
N MET A 112 11.31 0.07 -13.38
CA MET A 112 10.63 -1.22 -13.24
C MET A 112 9.13 -1.13 -13.54
N LEU A 113 8.49 -0.03 -13.17
CA LEU A 113 7.05 0.18 -13.35
C LEU A 113 6.67 0.71 -14.74
N GLN A 114 7.63 1.11 -15.59
CA GLN A 114 7.37 1.69 -16.90
C GLN A 114 6.45 0.82 -17.76
N MET A 115 6.74 -0.48 -17.88
CA MET A 115 5.92 -1.41 -18.65
C MET A 115 4.51 -1.58 -18.08
N ASN A 116 4.36 -1.48 -16.75
CA ASN A 116 3.05 -1.56 -16.10
C ASN A 116 2.23 -0.29 -16.38
N ALA A 117 2.84 0.87 -16.29
CA ALA A 117 2.23 2.15 -16.61
C ALA A 117 1.76 2.20 -18.09
N GLU A 118 2.61 1.76 -19.03
CA GLU A 118 2.26 1.68 -20.45
C GLU A 118 1.04 0.78 -20.71
N LYS A 119 0.93 -0.38 -20.05
CA LYS A 119 -0.26 -1.25 -20.16
C LYS A 119 -1.55 -0.58 -19.71
N HIS A 120 -1.45 0.41 -18.84
CA HIS A 120 -2.59 1.18 -18.34
C HIS A 120 -2.79 2.51 -19.09
N ASN A 121 -1.98 2.79 -20.11
CA ASN A 121 -1.89 4.08 -20.83
C ASN A 121 -1.58 5.25 -19.87
N ILE A 122 -0.66 5.06 -18.94
CA ILE A 122 -0.21 6.06 -17.97
C ILE A 122 1.24 6.40 -18.25
N THR A 123 1.57 7.68 -18.14
CA THR A 123 2.95 8.17 -18.19
C THR A 123 3.48 8.27 -16.76
N ILE A 124 4.54 7.54 -16.44
CA ILE A 124 5.25 7.68 -15.16
C ILE A 124 6.62 8.32 -15.39
N ALA A 125 6.98 9.30 -14.56
CA ALA A 125 8.24 10.02 -14.65
C ALA A 125 8.82 10.32 -13.27
N THR A 126 10.15 10.49 -13.23
CA THR A 126 10.86 10.98 -12.05
C THR A 126 11.06 12.49 -12.16
N ASP A 127 10.86 13.20 -11.04
CA ASP A 127 11.21 14.60 -10.90
C ASP A 127 12.17 14.74 -9.70
N ILE A 128 13.47 14.54 -9.99
CA ILE A 128 14.53 14.61 -9.00
C ILE A 128 15.10 16.02 -9.01
N ILE A 129 14.63 16.83 -8.05
CA ILE A 129 14.98 18.25 -7.94
C ILE A 129 16.37 18.41 -7.33
N GLU A 130 16.74 17.56 -6.37
CA GLU A 130 18.00 17.66 -5.65
C GLU A 130 18.79 16.35 -5.70
N LYS A 131 20.12 16.48 -5.75
CA LYS A 131 21.06 15.35 -5.66
C LYS A 131 21.35 15.04 -4.18
N ASP A 132 21.76 13.80 -3.91
CA ASP A 132 22.21 13.34 -2.58
C ASP A 132 21.16 13.37 -1.47
N CYS A 133 19.94 12.94 -1.77
CA CYS A 133 18.91 12.68 -0.78
C CYS A 133 19.15 11.31 -0.13
N ILE A 134 20.05 11.27 0.86
CA ILE A 134 20.43 10.04 1.56
C ILE A 134 19.74 10.01 2.93
N ILE A 135 19.07 8.91 3.23
CA ILE A 135 18.43 8.65 4.54
C ILE A 135 19.04 7.42 5.20
N LYS A 136 18.92 7.31 6.52
CA LYS A 136 19.17 6.06 7.25
C LYS A 136 17.89 5.23 7.27
N ALA A 137 17.88 4.14 6.51
CA ALA A 137 16.69 3.32 6.34
C ALA A 137 17.03 1.86 6.02
N ASN A 138 16.03 1.00 6.09
CA ASN A 138 16.09 -0.32 5.47
C ASN A 138 15.74 -0.17 3.99
N GLN A 139 16.67 -0.55 3.10
CA GLN A 139 16.55 -0.35 1.66
C GLN A 139 15.34 -1.08 1.07
N GLU A 140 15.11 -2.34 1.45
CA GLU A 140 14.00 -3.16 0.95
C GLU A 140 12.64 -2.53 1.31
N MET A 141 12.51 -2.05 2.53
CA MET A 141 11.29 -1.36 2.99
C MET A 141 11.04 -0.04 2.25
N ILE A 142 12.10 0.72 1.95
CA ILE A 142 11.97 1.95 1.17
C ILE A 142 11.56 1.66 -0.27
N GLN A 143 12.12 0.62 -0.89
CA GLN A 143 11.70 0.15 -2.21
C GLN A 143 10.21 -0.22 -2.21
N GLU A 144 9.74 -0.90 -1.17
CA GLU A 144 8.35 -1.29 -1.01
C GLU A 144 7.41 -0.08 -0.87
N VAL A 145 7.82 0.95 -0.11
CA VAL A 145 7.08 2.22 -0.01
C VAL A 145 6.92 2.86 -1.39
N ILE A 146 8.03 3.01 -2.12
CA ILE A 146 8.02 3.64 -3.45
C ILE A 146 7.13 2.85 -4.42
N TYR A 147 7.30 1.52 -4.42
CA TYR A 147 6.51 0.62 -5.27
C TYR A 147 5.02 0.74 -4.99
N ASN A 148 4.59 0.64 -3.72
CA ASN A 148 3.18 0.71 -3.35
C ASN A 148 2.55 2.07 -3.68
N LEU A 149 3.27 3.17 -3.50
CA LEU A 149 2.80 4.50 -3.86
C LEU A 149 2.64 4.65 -5.37
N CYS A 150 3.66 4.25 -6.16
CA CYS A 150 3.64 4.37 -7.61
C CYS A 150 2.61 3.41 -8.26
N ASP A 151 2.51 2.15 -7.79
CA ASP A 151 1.52 1.19 -8.30
C ASP A 151 0.09 1.66 -8.01
N ASN A 152 -0.17 2.23 -6.83
CA ASN A 152 -1.46 2.85 -6.53
C ASN A 152 -1.74 4.04 -7.46
N ALA A 153 -0.79 4.92 -7.68
CA ALA A 153 -0.92 6.08 -8.57
C ALA A 153 -1.20 5.66 -10.02
N ILE A 154 -0.62 4.55 -10.50
CA ILE A 154 -0.92 3.97 -11.81
C ILE A 154 -2.32 3.36 -11.84
N ARG A 155 -2.68 2.52 -10.85
CA ARG A 155 -3.95 1.78 -10.80
C ARG A 155 -5.18 2.65 -10.67
N TYR A 156 -5.07 3.74 -9.93
CA TYR A 156 -6.18 4.66 -9.65
C TYR A 156 -6.13 5.92 -10.51
N ASN A 157 -5.36 5.87 -11.59
CA ASN A 157 -5.30 6.96 -12.56
C ASN A 157 -6.48 6.92 -13.56
N LYS A 158 -6.57 7.96 -14.35
CA LYS A 158 -7.44 8.06 -15.55
C LYS A 158 -6.64 7.69 -16.80
N PRO A 159 -7.28 7.24 -17.89
CA PRO A 159 -6.58 7.02 -19.16
C PRO A 159 -5.80 8.27 -19.60
N GLU A 160 -4.60 8.05 -20.14
CA GLU A 160 -3.65 9.10 -20.54
C GLU A 160 -3.19 10.02 -19.39
N GLY A 161 -3.33 9.56 -18.13
CA GLY A 161 -2.89 10.29 -16.96
C GLY A 161 -1.40 10.17 -16.71
N HIS A 162 -0.96 10.88 -15.67
CA HIS A 162 0.45 11.02 -15.33
C HIS A 162 0.70 10.68 -13.87
N VAL A 163 1.89 10.14 -13.61
CA VAL A 163 2.43 9.90 -12.27
C VAL A 163 3.82 10.51 -12.19
N TRP A 164 4.08 11.28 -11.16
CA TRP A 164 5.39 11.88 -10.87
C TRP A 164 5.90 11.37 -9.52
N ALA A 165 7.09 10.77 -9.53
CA ALA A 165 7.80 10.37 -8.33
C ALA A 165 8.97 11.35 -8.12
N SER A 166 8.91 12.11 -7.03
CA SER A 166 9.82 13.23 -6.76
C SER A 166 10.59 13.01 -5.47
N VAL A 167 11.84 13.46 -5.45
CA VAL A 167 12.65 13.51 -4.24
C VAL A 167 13.28 14.89 -4.13
N PHE A 168 13.08 15.54 -2.98
CA PHE A 168 13.62 16.88 -2.73
C PHE A 168 13.84 17.13 -1.24
N LYS A 169 14.60 18.19 -0.94
CA LYS A 169 14.80 18.68 0.42
C LYS A 169 13.90 19.89 0.66
N LYS A 170 13.30 19.92 1.83
CA LYS A 170 12.54 21.08 2.29
C LYS A 170 12.82 21.27 3.78
N ASP A 171 13.32 22.46 4.12
CA ASP A 171 13.86 22.75 5.44
C ASP A 171 14.93 21.69 5.80
N ASP A 172 14.88 21.08 6.97
CA ASP A 172 15.79 20.01 7.39
C ASP A 172 15.24 18.60 7.11
N ASN A 173 14.34 18.45 6.13
CA ASN A 173 13.71 17.16 5.82
C ASN A 173 14.00 16.73 4.39
N ILE A 174 14.06 15.41 4.18
CA ILE A 174 14.07 14.79 2.86
C ILE A 174 12.67 14.26 2.59
N ILE A 175 12.09 14.64 1.44
CA ILE A 175 10.72 14.32 1.06
C ILE A 175 10.74 13.41 -0.15
N LEU A 176 10.12 12.24 0.00
CA LEU A 176 9.70 11.38 -1.10
C LEU A 176 8.24 11.69 -1.39
N GLN A 177 7.92 12.09 -2.61
CA GLN A 177 6.56 12.45 -3.01
C GLN A 177 6.16 11.69 -4.26
N VAL A 178 4.97 11.08 -4.24
CA VAL A 178 4.32 10.54 -5.43
C VAL A 178 3.03 11.31 -5.67
N LYS A 179 2.92 11.87 -6.87
CA LYS A 179 1.77 12.65 -7.32
C LYS A 179 1.15 12.00 -8.55
N ASP A 180 -0.16 11.96 -8.62
CA ASP A 180 -0.92 11.57 -9.79
C ASP A 180 -2.00 12.62 -10.14
N ASP A 181 -2.44 12.63 -11.37
CA ASP A 181 -3.57 13.41 -11.86
C ASP A 181 -4.83 12.54 -12.06
N GLY A 182 -4.94 11.45 -11.28
CA GLY A 182 -5.96 10.43 -11.38
C GLY A 182 -7.34 10.82 -10.84
N ILE A 183 -8.03 9.80 -10.30
CA ILE A 183 -9.42 9.97 -9.85
C ILE A 183 -9.57 10.72 -8.53
N GLY A 184 -8.47 10.88 -7.78
CA GLY A 184 -8.52 11.45 -6.43
C GLY A 184 -9.28 10.59 -5.42
N ILE A 185 -9.30 11.08 -4.18
CA ILE A 185 -9.90 10.41 -3.02
C ILE A 185 -10.91 11.36 -2.38
N PRO A 186 -12.13 10.90 -2.05
CA PRO A 186 -13.08 11.71 -1.29
C PRO A 186 -12.53 12.11 0.08
N GLU A 187 -12.83 13.30 0.55
CA GLU A 187 -12.34 13.85 1.82
C GLU A 187 -12.68 12.94 3.03
N ASP A 188 -13.89 12.38 3.04
CA ASP A 188 -14.36 11.47 4.10
C ASP A 188 -13.52 10.17 4.20
N ASP A 189 -12.84 9.79 3.13
CA ASP A 189 -12.06 8.56 3.03
C ASP A 189 -10.58 8.76 3.34
N LEU A 190 -10.04 9.99 3.30
CA LEU A 190 -8.61 10.30 3.46
C LEU A 190 -8.00 9.72 4.76
N ASN A 191 -8.75 9.76 5.85
CA ASN A 191 -8.29 9.21 7.13
C ASN A 191 -8.29 7.68 7.18
N ARG A 192 -8.99 7.02 6.24
CA ARG A 192 -9.23 5.58 6.25
C ARG A 192 -8.43 4.79 5.24
N ILE A 193 -7.89 5.45 4.23
CA ILE A 193 -7.15 4.76 3.15
C ILE A 193 -5.93 3.97 3.64
N PHE A 194 -5.41 4.28 4.82
CA PHE A 194 -4.32 3.57 5.48
C PHE A 194 -4.79 2.41 6.38
N GLU A 195 -6.12 2.19 6.51
CA GLU A 195 -6.67 1.03 7.21
C GLU A 195 -6.46 -0.24 6.36
N ARG A 196 -6.12 -1.35 7.01
CA ARG A 196 -5.93 -2.65 6.34
C ARG A 196 -7.22 -3.09 5.64
N PHE A 197 -7.14 -3.47 4.35
CA PHE A 197 -8.27 -3.88 3.49
C PHE A 197 -9.28 -2.77 3.15
N TYR A 198 -8.99 -1.53 3.52
CA TYR A 198 -9.86 -0.43 3.18
C TYR A 198 -9.80 -0.12 1.68
N ARG A 199 -10.93 0.20 1.10
CA ARG A 199 -11.08 0.61 -0.31
C ARG A 199 -12.24 1.56 -0.43
N VAL A 200 -12.03 2.69 -1.07
CA VAL A 200 -13.07 3.71 -1.35
C VAL A 200 -14.18 3.10 -2.20
N ASP A 201 -13.84 2.37 -3.26
CA ASP A 201 -14.78 1.66 -4.14
C ASP A 201 -14.38 0.19 -4.28
N LYS A 202 -15.13 -0.69 -3.61
CA LYS A 202 -14.91 -2.15 -3.66
C LYS A 202 -15.13 -2.76 -5.04
N ALA A 203 -16.05 -2.21 -5.85
CA ALA A 203 -16.36 -2.74 -7.17
C ALA A 203 -15.27 -2.40 -8.18
N ARG A 204 -14.78 -1.17 -8.18
CA ARG A 204 -13.68 -0.72 -9.02
C ARG A 204 -12.36 -1.41 -8.63
N SER A 205 -12.05 -1.47 -7.36
CA SER A 205 -10.82 -2.12 -6.85
C SER A 205 -10.77 -3.62 -7.15
N LYS A 206 -11.92 -4.31 -7.28
CA LYS A 206 -11.95 -5.71 -7.77
C LYS A 206 -11.49 -5.82 -9.23
N LYS A 207 -11.80 -4.84 -10.07
CA LYS A 207 -11.37 -4.82 -11.49
C LYS A 207 -9.89 -4.49 -11.63
N THR A 208 -9.37 -3.59 -10.79
CA THR A 208 -7.96 -3.17 -10.81
C THR A 208 -7.02 -4.10 -10.02
N GLY A 209 -7.55 -5.09 -9.31
CA GLY A 209 -6.74 -6.10 -8.63
C GLY A 209 -6.10 -5.67 -7.30
N GLY A 210 -6.46 -4.52 -6.76
CA GLY A 210 -5.91 -4.02 -5.48
C GLY A 210 -6.29 -4.91 -4.30
N THR A 211 -5.37 -5.12 -3.36
CA THR A 211 -5.55 -5.89 -2.12
C THR A 211 -6.14 -5.05 -0.98
N GLY A 212 -5.88 -3.73 -0.99
CA GLY A 212 -6.19 -2.82 0.10
C GLY A 212 -5.20 -2.91 1.26
N LEU A 213 -4.01 -3.48 1.03
CA LEU A 213 -2.94 -3.58 2.02
C LEU A 213 -1.78 -2.63 1.73
N GLY A 214 -1.51 -2.26 0.49
CA GLY A 214 -0.34 -1.48 0.10
C GLY A 214 -0.15 -0.17 0.88
N LEU A 215 -1.21 0.66 1.04
CA LEU A 215 -1.09 1.88 1.85
C LEU A 215 -0.97 1.60 3.35
N ALA A 216 -1.50 0.48 3.85
CA ALA A 216 -1.27 0.06 5.23
C ALA A 216 0.18 -0.36 5.46
N ILE A 217 0.81 -1.01 4.47
CA ILE A 217 2.25 -1.33 4.45
C ILE A 217 3.07 -0.04 4.45
N VAL A 218 2.77 0.91 3.55
CA VAL A 218 3.42 2.22 3.51
C VAL A 218 3.38 2.92 4.87
N LYS A 219 2.21 2.95 5.50
CA LYS A 219 2.06 3.56 6.83
C LYS A 219 2.92 2.87 7.88
N HIS A 220 2.91 1.55 7.91
CA HIS A 220 3.70 0.79 8.88
C HIS A 220 5.21 1.02 8.71
N ILE A 221 5.70 0.99 7.47
CA ILE A 221 7.11 1.27 7.16
C ILE A 221 7.49 2.71 7.54
N ALA A 222 6.63 3.69 7.23
CA ALA A 222 6.88 5.07 7.62
C ALA A 222 6.96 5.24 9.15
N GLU A 223 6.05 4.61 9.91
CA GLU A 223 6.06 4.61 11.37
C GLU A 223 7.36 4.00 11.92
N GLN A 224 7.86 2.88 11.36
CA GLN A 224 9.12 2.26 11.75
C GLN A 224 10.36 3.12 11.46
N HIS A 225 10.29 3.99 10.45
CA HIS A 225 11.37 4.93 10.09
C HIS A 225 11.17 6.32 10.71
N GLU A 226 10.23 6.49 11.64
CA GLU A 226 9.88 7.77 12.27
C GLU A 226 9.57 8.87 11.24
N ALA A 227 9.09 8.46 10.04
CA ALA A 227 8.71 9.35 8.96
C ALA A 227 7.24 9.78 9.08
N GLU A 228 6.95 10.99 8.67
CA GLU A 228 5.59 11.54 8.63
C GLU A 228 4.98 11.31 7.24
N ILE A 229 3.69 10.97 7.20
CA ILE A 229 2.93 10.84 5.96
C ILE A 229 2.00 12.05 5.83
N GLN A 230 2.07 12.72 4.70
CA GLN A 230 1.14 13.77 4.33
C GLN A 230 0.42 13.37 3.04
N ILE A 231 -0.88 13.63 2.98
CA ILE A 231 -1.72 13.37 1.82
C ILE A 231 -2.52 14.62 1.48
N ASP A 232 -2.56 14.93 0.20
CA ASP A 232 -3.42 15.94 -0.39
C ASP A 232 -4.11 15.33 -1.61
N SER A 233 -5.45 15.35 -1.63
CA SER A 233 -6.22 14.73 -2.71
C SER A 233 -7.56 15.42 -2.88
N THR A 234 -7.90 15.67 -4.14
CA THR A 234 -9.21 16.20 -4.55
C THR A 234 -9.85 15.23 -5.53
N LEU A 235 -11.10 14.86 -5.26
CA LEU A 235 -11.83 13.94 -6.12
C LEU A 235 -11.94 14.51 -7.55
N GLY A 236 -11.47 13.74 -8.53
CA GLY A 236 -11.42 14.13 -9.95
C GLY A 236 -10.15 14.87 -10.39
N GLU A 237 -9.29 15.32 -9.46
CA GLU A 237 -8.06 16.08 -9.78
C GLU A 237 -6.78 15.27 -9.59
N GLY A 238 -6.79 14.28 -8.66
CA GLY A 238 -5.66 13.40 -8.39
C GLY A 238 -5.26 13.38 -6.92
N THR A 239 -4.12 12.74 -6.64
CA THR A 239 -3.61 12.53 -5.28
C THR A 239 -2.12 12.85 -5.20
N THR A 240 -1.70 13.41 -4.09
CA THR A 240 -0.29 13.61 -3.73
C THR A 240 -0.05 12.99 -2.36
N ILE A 241 0.86 12.01 -2.28
CA ILE A 241 1.31 11.41 -1.02
C ILE A 241 2.78 11.72 -0.84
N SER A 242 3.13 12.26 0.33
CA SER A 242 4.50 12.63 0.69
C SER A 242 4.93 11.88 1.95
N ILE A 243 6.11 11.26 1.90
CA ILE A 243 6.78 10.66 3.05
C ILE A 243 7.94 11.58 3.44
N ILE A 244 7.92 12.09 4.66
CA ILE A 244 8.83 13.10 5.17
C ILE A 244 9.78 12.45 6.16
N PHE A 245 11.05 12.35 5.77
CA PHE A 245 12.12 11.84 6.60
C PHE A 245 12.87 13.00 7.25
N LYS A 246 12.96 13.00 8.58
CA LYS A 246 13.75 14.00 9.32
C LYS A 246 15.23 13.73 9.08
N THR A 247 15.97 14.75 8.63
CA THR A 247 17.43 14.68 8.65
C THR A 247 17.93 14.76 10.09
N MET A 248 18.72 13.76 10.50
CA MET A 248 19.39 13.84 11.79
C MET A 248 20.43 14.98 11.68
N ASN A 249 20.17 16.11 12.34
CA ASN A 249 21.21 17.10 12.55
C ASN A 249 22.42 16.43 13.22
N LYS A 250 23.60 16.61 12.59
CA LYS A 250 24.89 16.18 13.14
C LYS A 250 25.22 16.89 14.44
#